data_b3b7aeae99f34f439db2e9d045790ab0
#
_entry.id   b3b7aeae99f34f439db2e9d045790ab0
#
_cell.length_a   1.000
_cell.length_b   1.000
_cell.length_c   1.000
_cell.angle_alpha   90.00
_cell.angle_beta   90.00
_cell.angle_gamma   90.00
#
_symmetry.space_group_name_H-M   'P 1'
#
loop_
_entity.id
_entity.type
_entity.pdbx_description
1 polymer ?
#
loop_
_entity_poly.entity_id
_entity_poly.type
_entity_poly.pdbx_seq_one_letter_code
_entity_poly.pdbx_strand_id
1 'polypeptide(L)'
;FPFRGGKGGIFQVKGTFQGAKLDYASGWPGITDIDGELLFEGERMLIRGQRATIMGVALSDVRAEIADLEAHEELLTVTGRAKGETQRYLEFIEASPVGNRIDHFTETMVATGNGELDLKLVLPLRHIVDSQVQGRYRFADNRLEVLRELPPFTAVQGELSFTSDKLQAKNLRARFLDQPMTVEVGTLPGGTVRIGASGSLEANALRRFYGLRALEHLAGETSWQGTLNVKKPAAELRIESDLRGLSSSLPEPFNKSGLAALPLSVAGRIEPQRDEWTVTLGTAAAIDGHGTQCSSGRRCTVQGDPPRP
;
A
#
# COMPACT_ATOMS: atom_id res chain seq x y z
N PHE A 1 -44.08 9.43 -0.87
CA PHE A 1 -44.53 8.84 -2.15
C PHE A 1 -45.81 8.02 -1.92
N PRO A 2 -46.83 8.12 -2.80
CA PRO A 2 -48.14 7.54 -2.54
C PRO A 2 -48.25 6.02 -2.75
N PHE A 3 -47.16 5.31 -3.04
CA PHE A 3 -47.21 3.89 -3.47
C PHE A 3 -46.48 2.95 -2.53
N ARG A 4 -46.59 3.15 -1.20
CA ARG A 4 -46.01 2.24 -0.20
C ARG A 4 -46.47 0.80 -0.42
N GLY A 5 -45.48 -0.12 -0.44
CA GLY A 5 -45.71 -1.55 -0.53
C GLY A 5 -46.33 -2.03 -1.86
N GLY A 6 -46.19 -1.28 -2.96
CA GLY A 6 -46.68 -1.67 -4.29
C GLY A 6 -48.21 -1.71 -4.43
N LYS A 7 -48.94 -1.18 -3.47
CA LYS A 7 -50.41 -1.13 -3.50
C LYS A 7 -50.88 0.22 -4.05
N GLY A 8 -51.50 0.22 -5.22
CA GLY A 8 -52.22 1.40 -5.76
C GLY A 8 -51.63 2.02 -7.01
N GLY A 9 -50.56 1.53 -7.58
CA GLY A 9 -50.00 2.03 -8.84
C GLY A 9 -48.52 1.74 -9.03
N ILE A 10 -48.01 2.10 -10.19
CA ILE A 10 -46.57 2.04 -10.53
C ILE A 10 -46.04 3.47 -10.58
N PHE A 11 -45.01 3.78 -9.78
CA PHE A 11 -44.23 4.99 -9.93
C PHE A 11 -42.83 4.59 -10.47
N GLN A 12 -42.54 5.06 -11.68
CA GLN A 12 -41.24 4.80 -12.29
C GLN A 12 -40.78 6.04 -13.05
N VAL A 13 -39.54 6.46 -12.77
CA VAL A 13 -38.87 7.51 -13.53
C VAL A 13 -37.55 6.96 -14.00
N LYS A 14 -37.34 6.94 -15.33
CA LYS A 14 -36.11 6.53 -15.96
C LYS A 14 -35.46 7.73 -16.67
N GLY A 15 -34.20 7.99 -16.40
CA GLY A 15 -33.40 8.99 -17.09
C GLY A 15 -32.08 8.39 -17.59
N THR A 16 -31.58 8.96 -18.66
CA THR A 16 -30.22 8.67 -19.17
C THR A 16 -29.39 9.95 -19.13
N PHE A 17 -28.10 9.83 -18.88
CA PHE A 17 -27.19 10.95 -18.91
C PHE A 17 -25.90 10.57 -19.65
N GLN A 18 -25.27 11.55 -20.31
CA GLN A 18 -24.05 11.38 -21.08
C GLN A 18 -23.10 12.54 -20.78
N GLY A 19 -21.79 12.23 -20.62
CA GLY A 19 -20.76 13.22 -20.36
C GLY A 19 -20.95 14.00 -19.06
N ALA A 20 -21.68 13.43 -18.10
CA ALA A 20 -21.97 14.11 -16.84
C ALA A 20 -20.71 14.22 -15.97
N LYS A 21 -20.69 15.24 -15.10
CA LYS A 21 -19.68 15.43 -14.06
C LYS A 21 -20.33 15.34 -12.69
N LEU A 22 -19.65 14.71 -11.74
CA LEU A 22 -20.12 14.55 -10.36
C LEU A 22 -19.05 14.96 -9.36
N ASP A 23 -19.32 16.01 -8.61
CA ASP A 23 -18.56 16.41 -7.42
C ASP A 23 -19.36 15.89 -6.20
N TYR A 24 -18.97 14.72 -5.68
CA TYR A 24 -19.77 13.97 -4.70
C TYR A 24 -19.47 14.30 -3.24
N ALA A 25 -18.28 14.83 -2.95
CA ALA A 25 -17.92 15.26 -1.61
C ALA A 25 -16.74 16.26 -1.63
N SER A 26 -16.72 17.19 -0.68
CA SER A 26 -15.65 18.16 -0.54
C SER A 26 -14.31 17.47 -0.23
N GLY A 27 -13.25 17.86 -0.93
CA GLY A 27 -11.91 17.29 -0.78
C GLY A 27 -11.69 15.94 -1.46
N TRP A 28 -12.67 15.45 -2.24
CA TRP A 28 -12.52 14.26 -3.06
C TRP A 28 -12.40 14.63 -4.55
N PRO A 29 -11.56 13.92 -5.32
CA PRO A 29 -11.50 14.12 -6.77
C PRO A 29 -12.85 13.86 -7.43
N GLY A 30 -13.29 14.76 -8.32
CA GLY A 30 -14.54 14.63 -9.05
C GLY A 30 -14.50 13.51 -10.08
N ILE A 31 -15.67 12.98 -10.42
CA ILE A 31 -15.85 11.98 -11.48
C ILE A 31 -16.33 12.71 -12.74
N THR A 32 -15.74 12.39 -13.89
CA THR A 32 -16.05 13.01 -15.19
C THR A 32 -16.45 11.96 -16.22
N ASP A 33 -16.95 12.44 -17.36
CA ASP A 33 -17.29 11.62 -18.52
C ASP A 33 -18.28 10.48 -18.18
N ILE A 34 -19.24 10.78 -17.28
CA ILE A 34 -20.15 9.79 -16.77
C ILE A 34 -21.28 9.56 -17.79
N ASP A 35 -21.36 8.35 -18.32
CA ASP A 35 -22.51 7.88 -19.10
C ASP A 35 -23.26 6.84 -18.28
N GLY A 36 -24.58 6.94 -18.25
CA GLY A 36 -25.35 6.00 -17.45
C GLY A 36 -26.85 6.22 -17.46
N GLU A 37 -27.51 5.47 -16.58
CA GLU A 37 -28.95 5.48 -16.38
C GLU A 37 -29.27 5.71 -14.91
N LEU A 38 -30.35 6.45 -14.68
CA LEU A 38 -30.96 6.64 -13.37
C LEU A 38 -32.38 6.06 -13.42
N LEU A 39 -32.72 5.25 -12.43
CA LEU A 39 -34.03 4.67 -12.26
C LEU A 39 -34.53 4.95 -10.84
N PHE A 40 -35.71 5.59 -10.73
CA PHE A 40 -36.54 5.57 -9.53
C PHE A 40 -37.69 4.62 -9.78
N GLU A 41 -37.90 3.68 -8.88
CA GLU A 41 -38.97 2.70 -8.97
C GLU A 41 -39.57 2.44 -7.57
N GLY A 42 -40.77 2.97 -7.34
CA GLY A 42 -41.33 3.00 -6.00
C GLY A 42 -40.43 3.73 -5.01
N GLU A 43 -39.99 3.02 -3.98
CA GLU A 43 -39.10 3.52 -2.91
C GLU A 43 -37.63 3.39 -3.24
N ARG A 44 -37.29 2.82 -4.40
CA ARG A 44 -35.92 2.50 -4.80
C ARG A 44 -35.32 3.53 -5.75
N MET A 45 -34.05 3.87 -5.52
CA MET A 45 -33.21 4.58 -6.47
C MET A 45 -32.07 3.66 -6.96
N LEU A 46 -31.84 3.65 -8.26
CA LEU A 46 -30.74 2.89 -8.87
C LEU A 46 -30.06 3.74 -9.95
N ILE A 47 -28.76 3.91 -9.84
CA ILE A 47 -27.90 4.48 -10.87
C ILE A 47 -27.00 3.37 -11.42
N ARG A 48 -26.90 3.26 -12.74
CA ARG A 48 -25.98 2.38 -13.45
C ARG A 48 -25.06 3.24 -14.30
N GLY A 49 -23.79 3.36 -13.89
CA GLY A 49 -22.76 3.99 -14.68
C GLY A 49 -22.14 2.97 -15.65
N GLN A 50 -22.25 3.24 -16.94
CA GLN A 50 -21.65 2.42 -17.99
C GLN A 50 -20.19 2.77 -18.19
N ARG A 51 -19.87 4.06 -18.09
CA ARG A 51 -18.53 4.62 -18.25
C ARG A 51 -18.39 5.85 -17.36
N ALA A 52 -17.21 6.01 -16.79
CA ALA A 52 -16.81 7.24 -16.11
C ALA A 52 -15.28 7.29 -15.99
N THR A 53 -14.74 8.44 -15.60
CA THR A 53 -13.30 8.64 -15.39
C THR A 53 -13.07 9.39 -14.09
N ILE A 54 -12.07 8.96 -13.31
CA ILE A 54 -11.61 9.68 -12.13
C ILE A 54 -10.08 9.76 -12.16
N MET A 55 -9.52 10.96 -12.22
CA MET A 55 -8.07 11.21 -12.32
C MET A 55 -7.37 10.37 -13.41
N GLY A 56 -8.04 10.15 -14.55
CA GLY A 56 -7.51 9.37 -15.66
C GLY A 56 -7.70 7.85 -15.52
N VAL A 57 -8.28 7.37 -14.42
CA VAL A 57 -8.63 5.95 -14.22
C VAL A 57 -10.04 5.70 -14.77
N ALA A 58 -10.18 4.69 -15.62
CA ALA A 58 -11.46 4.30 -16.17
C ALA A 58 -12.29 3.53 -15.14
N LEU A 59 -13.55 3.94 -14.96
CA LEU A 59 -14.54 3.28 -14.12
C LEU A 59 -15.53 2.50 -15.00
N SER A 60 -15.88 1.30 -14.56
CA SER A 60 -16.86 0.43 -15.21
C SER A 60 -17.72 -0.32 -14.19
N ASP A 61 -18.83 -0.88 -14.66
CA ASP A 61 -19.76 -1.66 -13.83
C ASP A 61 -20.22 -0.91 -12.57
N VAL A 62 -20.30 0.43 -12.65
CA VAL A 62 -20.68 1.26 -11.51
C VAL A 62 -22.18 1.12 -11.24
N ARG A 63 -22.51 0.79 -10.00
CA ARG A 63 -23.87 0.72 -9.51
C ARG A 63 -23.97 1.46 -8.19
N ALA A 64 -24.86 2.44 -8.12
CA ALA A 64 -25.22 3.13 -6.89
C ALA A 64 -26.70 2.92 -6.62
N GLU A 65 -27.05 2.44 -5.42
CA GLU A 65 -28.40 2.01 -5.09
C GLU A 65 -28.79 2.45 -3.68
N ILE A 66 -29.97 3.02 -3.56
CA ILE A 66 -30.71 3.16 -2.31
C ILE A 66 -31.94 2.26 -2.45
N ALA A 67 -32.00 1.22 -1.62
CA ALA A 67 -33.07 0.22 -1.71
C ALA A 67 -34.43 0.77 -1.23
N ASP A 68 -34.40 1.66 -0.24
CA ASP A 68 -35.57 2.29 0.35
C ASP A 68 -35.23 3.75 0.69
N LEU A 69 -35.81 4.68 -0.09
CA LEU A 69 -35.72 6.13 0.06
C LEU A 69 -36.56 6.67 1.23
N GLU A 70 -37.46 5.88 1.79
CA GLU A 70 -38.28 6.23 2.94
C GLU A 70 -37.76 5.59 4.24
N ALA A 71 -36.68 4.83 4.17
CA ALA A 71 -36.06 4.26 5.36
C ALA A 71 -35.63 5.36 6.35
N HIS A 72 -35.68 5.05 7.65
CA HIS A 72 -35.23 5.98 8.68
C HIS A 72 -33.73 6.33 8.50
N GLU A 73 -32.95 5.38 7.99
CA GLU A 73 -31.56 5.57 7.56
C GLU A 73 -31.43 5.10 6.11
N GLU A 74 -31.26 6.04 5.20
CA GLU A 74 -31.02 5.74 3.80
C GLU A 74 -29.58 5.23 3.63
N LEU A 75 -29.44 4.00 3.15
CA LEU A 75 -28.16 3.38 2.85
C LEU A 75 -27.87 3.46 1.36
N LEU A 76 -26.90 4.26 0.97
CA LEU A 76 -26.35 4.24 -0.39
C LEU A 76 -25.28 3.17 -0.51
N THR A 77 -25.57 2.14 -1.29
CA THR A 77 -24.56 1.12 -1.66
C THR A 77 -23.99 1.46 -3.03
N VAL A 78 -22.68 1.62 -3.10
CA VAL A 78 -21.96 1.84 -4.37
C VAL A 78 -21.02 0.67 -4.61
N THR A 79 -21.09 0.09 -5.81
CA THR A 79 -20.14 -0.91 -6.29
C THR A 79 -19.58 -0.48 -7.63
N GLY A 80 -18.35 -0.86 -7.94
CA GLY A 80 -17.75 -0.54 -9.23
C GLY A 80 -16.37 -1.12 -9.38
N ARG A 81 -15.87 -1.05 -10.60
CA ARG A 81 -14.49 -1.41 -10.96
C ARG A 81 -13.76 -0.19 -11.48
N ALA A 82 -12.49 -0.12 -11.15
CA ALA A 82 -11.58 0.89 -11.68
C ALA A 82 -10.36 0.21 -12.29
N LYS A 83 -9.94 0.64 -13.49
CA LYS A 83 -8.79 0.11 -14.19
C LYS A 83 -7.93 1.24 -14.75
N GLY A 84 -6.63 1.23 -14.41
CA GLY A 84 -5.72 2.27 -14.86
C GLY A 84 -4.31 2.10 -14.31
N GLU A 85 -3.50 3.11 -14.54
CA GLU A 85 -2.12 3.16 -14.05
C GLU A 85 -2.10 3.19 -12.51
N THR A 86 -1.24 2.38 -11.90
CA THR A 86 -1.11 2.30 -10.43
C THR A 86 -0.75 3.65 -9.80
N GLN A 87 0.04 4.47 -10.49
CA GLN A 87 0.38 5.82 -10.05
C GLN A 87 -0.87 6.69 -9.80
N ARG A 88 -1.89 6.57 -10.64
CA ARG A 88 -3.14 7.34 -10.48
C ARG A 88 -3.91 7.01 -9.22
N TYR A 89 -3.83 5.75 -8.75
CA TYR A 89 -4.44 5.37 -7.47
C TYR A 89 -3.68 5.97 -6.29
N LEU A 90 -2.33 6.05 -6.35
CA LEU A 90 -1.54 6.73 -5.33
C LEU A 90 -1.88 8.23 -5.30
N GLU A 91 -1.96 8.88 -6.46
CA GLU A 91 -2.37 10.28 -6.59
C GLU A 91 -3.79 10.53 -6.08
N PHE A 92 -4.74 9.59 -6.34
CA PHE A 92 -6.09 9.67 -5.79
C PHE A 92 -6.10 9.60 -4.25
N ILE A 93 -5.30 8.71 -3.66
CA ILE A 93 -5.15 8.60 -2.21
C ILE A 93 -4.70 9.93 -1.63
N GLU A 94 -3.64 10.53 -2.18
CA GLU A 94 -3.08 11.80 -1.70
C GLU A 94 -4.00 13.01 -1.95
N ALA A 95 -4.72 13.01 -3.07
CA ALA A 95 -5.67 14.07 -3.41
C ALA A 95 -7.02 13.96 -2.67
N SER A 96 -7.18 12.97 -1.78
CA SER A 96 -8.40 12.70 -1.04
C SER A 96 -8.17 12.70 0.47
N PRO A 97 -9.21 12.72 1.31
CA PRO A 97 -9.08 12.60 2.76
C PRO A 97 -8.40 11.29 3.23
N VAL A 98 -8.21 10.32 2.33
CA VAL A 98 -7.47 9.09 2.65
C VAL A 98 -6.01 9.38 2.95
N GLY A 99 -5.36 10.29 2.20
CA GLY A 99 -3.98 10.70 2.43
C GLY A 99 -3.73 11.12 3.88
N ASN A 100 -4.59 12.00 4.41
CA ASN A 100 -4.52 12.41 5.83
C ASN A 100 -4.69 11.22 6.80
N ARG A 101 -5.54 10.24 6.47
CA ARG A 101 -5.76 9.06 7.33
C ARG A 101 -4.56 8.14 7.42
N ILE A 102 -3.72 8.13 6.38
CA ILE A 102 -2.50 7.31 6.32
C ILE A 102 -1.22 8.14 6.53
N ASP A 103 -1.35 9.43 6.98
CA ASP A 103 -0.24 10.37 7.18
C ASP A 103 0.63 10.53 5.93
N HIS A 104 -0.02 10.62 4.77
CA HIS A 104 0.64 10.80 3.47
C HIS A 104 1.74 9.75 3.19
N PHE A 105 1.53 8.52 3.70
CA PHE A 105 2.51 7.42 3.53
C PHE A 105 2.83 7.12 2.07
N THR A 106 1.89 7.39 1.15
CA THR A 106 2.04 7.15 -0.28
C THR A 106 2.57 8.35 -1.07
N GLU A 107 2.77 9.51 -0.44
CA GLU A 107 3.15 10.77 -1.10
C GLU A 107 4.45 10.66 -1.92
N THR A 108 5.44 9.97 -1.39
CA THR A 108 6.75 9.81 -2.04
C THR A 108 6.86 8.56 -2.91
N MET A 109 5.83 7.72 -2.91
CA MET A 109 5.85 6.49 -3.70
C MET A 109 5.69 6.78 -5.18
N VAL A 110 6.47 6.08 -6.00
CA VAL A 110 6.35 6.09 -7.45
C VAL A 110 6.00 4.70 -7.94
N ALA A 111 4.99 4.62 -8.79
CA ALA A 111 4.54 3.37 -9.36
C ALA A 111 4.48 3.42 -10.89
N THR A 112 4.82 2.32 -11.54
CA THR A 112 4.54 2.09 -12.96
C THR A 112 3.81 0.76 -13.14
N GLY A 113 3.13 0.60 -14.26
CA GLY A 113 2.25 -0.53 -14.53
C GLY A 113 0.80 -0.22 -14.18
N ASN A 114 -0.08 -1.16 -14.47
CA ASN A 114 -1.52 -1.02 -14.31
C ASN A 114 -2.04 -1.85 -13.14
N GLY A 115 -3.22 -1.48 -12.65
CA GLY A 115 -3.95 -2.24 -11.66
C GLY A 115 -5.44 -2.16 -11.85
N GLU A 116 -6.14 -3.05 -11.17
CA GLU A 116 -7.59 -3.11 -11.14
C GLU A 116 -8.08 -3.06 -9.69
N LEU A 117 -9.08 -2.25 -9.44
CA LEU A 117 -9.74 -2.11 -8.14
C LEU A 117 -11.20 -2.51 -8.27
N ASP A 118 -11.62 -3.53 -7.51
CA ASP A 118 -13.03 -3.77 -7.20
C ASP A 118 -13.37 -3.02 -5.90
N LEU A 119 -14.41 -2.20 -5.89
CA LEU A 119 -14.79 -1.38 -4.74
C LEU A 119 -16.26 -1.58 -4.39
N LYS A 120 -16.53 -1.67 -3.08
CA LYS A 120 -17.86 -1.59 -2.50
C LYS A 120 -17.87 -0.60 -1.35
N LEU A 121 -18.81 0.33 -1.40
CA LEU A 121 -19.08 1.31 -0.34
C LEU A 121 -20.49 1.08 0.18
N VAL A 122 -20.67 1.19 1.49
CA VAL A 122 -22.00 1.27 2.12
C VAL A 122 -22.00 2.55 2.95
N LEU A 123 -22.80 3.50 2.52
CA LEU A 123 -22.81 4.88 3.00
C LEU A 123 -24.14 5.19 3.67
N PRO A 124 -24.23 5.21 5.02
CA PRO A 124 -25.39 5.76 5.73
C PRO A 124 -25.43 7.26 5.51
N LEU A 125 -26.43 7.75 4.74
CA LEU A 125 -26.42 9.15 4.28
C LEU A 125 -26.61 10.16 5.42
N ARG A 126 -27.22 9.73 6.54
CA ARG A 126 -27.42 10.56 7.73
C ARG A 126 -26.24 10.51 8.70
N HIS A 127 -25.45 9.42 8.65
CA HIS A 127 -24.30 9.16 9.54
C HIS A 127 -23.10 8.71 8.72
N ILE A 128 -22.64 9.57 7.81
CA ILE A 128 -21.58 9.26 6.83
C ILE A 128 -20.26 8.79 7.50
N VAL A 129 -20.05 9.11 8.77
CA VAL A 129 -18.90 8.64 9.55
C VAL A 129 -18.88 7.12 9.75
N ASP A 130 -20.04 6.47 9.69
CA ASP A 130 -20.22 5.01 9.82
C ASP A 130 -20.10 4.28 8.48
N SER A 131 -19.59 4.97 7.45
CA SER A 131 -19.37 4.41 6.13
C SER A 131 -18.46 3.19 6.17
N GLN A 132 -18.85 2.16 5.46
CA GLN A 132 -18.06 0.95 5.28
C GLN A 132 -17.47 0.91 3.89
N VAL A 133 -16.16 0.61 3.85
CA VAL A 133 -15.40 0.46 2.62
C VAL A 133 -14.89 -0.97 2.54
N GLN A 134 -15.02 -1.59 1.38
CA GLN A 134 -14.40 -2.86 1.04
C GLN A 134 -13.81 -2.74 -0.37
N GLY A 135 -12.52 -3.01 -0.49
CA GLY A 135 -11.83 -2.95 -1.76
C GLY A 135 -10.89 -4.11 -1.96
N ARG A 136 -10.60 -4.38 -3.24
CA ARG A 136 -9.64 -5.38 -3.68
C ARG A 136 -8.87 -4.84 -4.86
N TYR A 137 -7.58 -4.63 -4.65
CA TYR A 137 -6.67 -4.12 -5.66
C TYR A 137 -5.79 -5.24 -6.19
N ARG A 138 -5.71 -5.41 -7.51
CA ARG A 138 -4.85 -6.37 -8.19
C ARG A 138 -3.71 -5.67 -8.89
N PHE A 139 -2.49 -6.06 -8.53
CA PHE A 139 -1.27 -5.65 -9.21
C PHE A 139 -1.02 -6.55 -10.43
N ALA A 140 -0.62 -5.95 -11.55
CA ALA A 140 -0.33 -6.64 -12.81
C ALA A 140 1.05 -6.23 -13.32
N ASP A 141 2.10 -6.88 -12.81
CA ASP A 141 3.49 -6.65 -13.20
C ASP A 141 3.97 -5.20 -12.95
N ASN A 142 3.70 -4.71 -11.76
CA ASN A 142 4.03 -3.33 -11.38
C ASN A 142 5.49 -3.18 -10.94
N ARG A 143 6.00 -1.95 -11.09
CA ARG A 143 7.20 -1.48 -10.44
C ARG A 143 6.82 -0.45 -9.37
N LEU A 144 7.31 -0.63 -8.15
CA LEU A 144 7.05 0.26 -7.01
C LEU A 144 8.36 0.78 -6.43
N GLU A 145 8.49 2.08 -6.33
CA GLU A 145 9.53 2.77 -5.57
C GLU A 145 8.89 3.30 -4.29
N VAL A 146 9.17 2.66 -3.16
CA VAL A 146 8.56 2.99 -1.87
C VAL A 146 9.37 4.06 -1.14
N LEU A 147 10.70 3.93 -1.17
CA LEU A 147 11.66 4.88 -0.63
C LEU A 147 12.78 5.09 -1.64
N ARG A 148 13.31 6.29 -1.74
CA ARG A 148 14.39 6.62 -2.70
C ARG A 148 15.70 5.88 -2.43
N GLU A 149 15.95 5.55 -1.18
CA GLU A 149 17.15 4.86 -0.71
C GLU A 149 17.11 3.36 -0.94
N LEU A 150 15.92 2.81 -1.22
CA LEU A 150 15.74 1.40 -1.48
C LEU A 150 15.66 1.10 -2.98
N PRO A 151 16.19 -0.06 -3.40
CA PRO A 151 15.93 -0.57 -4.74
C PRO A 151 14.41 -0.69 -5.00
N PRO A 152 13.97 -0.43 -6.23
CA PRO A 152 12.57 -0.61 -6.56
C PRO A 152 12.16 -2.08 -6.49
N PHE A 153 10.93 -2.31 -6.07
CA PHE A 153 10.27 -3.60 -6.21
C PHE A 153 9.75 -3.72 -7.64
N THR A 154 10.10 -4.78 -8.35
CA THR A 154 9.69 -5.01 -9.74
C THR A 154 8.84 -6.28 -9.84
N ALA A 155 8.16 -6.47 -10.98
CA ALA A 155 7.28 -7.61 -11.23
C ALA A 155 6.27 -7.85 -10.08
N VAL A 156 5.75 -6.77 -9.48
CA VAL A 156 4.80 -6.88 -8.38
C VAL A 156 3.48 -7.40 -8.90
N GLN A 157 3.04 -8.54 -8.36
CA GLN A 157 1.82 -9.26 -8.75
C GLN A 157 1.10 -9.79 -7.52
N GLY A 158 -0.22 -9.84 -7.61
CA GLY A 158 -1.09 -10.38 -6.57
C GLY A 158 -2.19 -9.42 -6.18
N GLU A 159 -2.81 -9.69 -5.05
CA GLU A 159 -4.01 -9.00 -4.60
C GLU A 159 -3.84 -8.42 -3.20
N LEU A 160 -4.27 -7.17 -3.04
CA LEU A 160 -4.37 -6.45 -1.78
C LEU A 160 -5.85 -6.19 -1.51
N SER A 161 -6.38 -6.70 -0.41
CA SER A 161 -7.75 -6.45 0.05
C SER A 161 -7.73 -5.49 1.23
N PHE A 162 -8.73 -4.62 1.29
CA PHE A 162 -8.86 -3.69 2.41
C PHE A 162 -10.33 -3.46 2.77
N THR A 163 -10.52 -3.07 4.02
CA THR A 163 -11.78 -2.55 4.55
C THR A 163 -11.52 -1.18 5.18
N SER A 164 -12.52 -0.59 5.83
CA SER A 164 -12.35 0.67 6.57
C SER A 164 -11.22 0.62 7.63
N ASP A 165 -10.93 -0.58 8.17
CA ASP A 165 -10.05 -0.79 9.32
C ASP A 165 -8.98 -1.88 9.12
N LYS A 166 -9.02 -2.60 8.01
CA LYS A 166 -8.10 -3.74 7.76
C LYS A 166 -7.46 -3.66 6.39
N LEU A 167 -6.21 -4.08 6.35
CA LEU A 167 -5.44 -4.28 5.14
C LEU A 167 -4.93 -5.72 5.13
N GLN A 168 -5.06 -6.45 4.04
CA GLN A 168 -4.64 -7.83 3.92
C GLN A 168 -4.13 -8.14 2.51
N ALA A 169 -2.98 -8.78 2.45
CA ALA A 169 -2.50 -9.42 1.23
C ALA A 169 -1.83 -10.75 1.61
N LYS A 170 -2.08 -11.77 0.81
CA LYS A 170 -1.43 -13.07 0.94
C LYS A 170 -0.67 -13.35 -0.35
N ASN A 171 0.60 -13.75 -0.22
CA ASN A 171 1.43 -14.18 -1.35
C ASN A 171 1.53 -13.13 -2.48
N LEU A 172 1.68 -11.84 -2.14
CA LEU A 172 2.15 -10.88 -3.13
C LEU A 172 3.55 -11.30 -3.58
N ARG A 173 3.74 -11.41 -4.87
CA ARG A 173 5.03 -11.75 -5.47
C ARG A 173 5.66 -10.50 -6.05
N ALA A 174 6.96 -10.37 -5.87
CA ALA A 174 7.76 -9.28 -6.40
C ALA A 174 9.19 -9.75 -6.66
N ARG A 175 10.00 -8.87 -7.22
CA ARG A 175 11.45 -8.99 -7.26
C ARG A 175 12.08 -7.82 -6.55
N PHE A 176 13.10 -8.11 -5.77
CA PHE A 176 13.94 -7.13 -5.11
C PHE A 176 15.40 -7.37 -5.54
N LEU A 177 16.04 -6.38 -6.17
CA LEU A 177 17.35 -6.56 -6.79
C LEU A 177 17.41 -7.78 -7.73
N ASP A 178 16.39 -7.92 -8.58
CA ASP A 178 16.19 -9.03 -9.52
C ASP A 178 15.96 -10.42 -8.89
N GLN A 179 15.99 -10.54 -7.56
CA GLN A 179 15.71 -11.79 -6.86
C GLN A 179 14.24 -11.91 -6.46
N PRO A 180 13.67 -13.13 -6.53
CA PRO A 180 12.28 -13.32 -6.16
C PRO A 180 12.05 -13.10 -4.67
N MET A 181 10.91 -12.49 -4.35
CA MET A 181 10.46 -12.31 -2.98
C MET A 181 8.94 -12.49 -2.87
N THR A 182 8.49 -12.80 -1.66
CA THR A 182 7.08 -12.83 -1.28
C THR A 182 6.80 -11.80 -0.21
N VAL A 183 5.59 -11.21 -0.27
CA VAL A 183 5.14 -10.24 0.72
C VAL A 183 3.77 -10.64 1.24
N GLU A 184 3.59 -10.55 2.54
CA GLU A 184 2.32 -10.73 3.23
C GLU A 184 1.99 -9.45 4.00
N VAL A 185 0.72 -9.06 3.97
CA VAL A 185 0.23 -7.88 4.70
C VAL A 185 -0.95 -8.31 5.55
N GLY A 186 -1.01 -7.85 6.78
CA GLY A 186 -2.13 -8.10 7.67
C GLY A 186 -2.29 -7.02 8.72
N THR A 187 -3.53 -6.73 9.10
CA THR A 187 -3.81 -5.86 10.24
C THR A 187 -3.99 -6.71 11.48
N LEU A 188 -3.16 -6.47 12.49
CA LEU A 188 -3.20 -7.13 13.79
C LEU A 188 -4.26 -6.48 14.70
N PRO A 189 -4.69 -7.16 15.79
CA PRO A 189 -5.51 -6.55 16.82
C PRO A 189 -4.86 -5.24 17.33
N GLY A 190 -5.66 -4.19 17.47
CA GLY A 190 -5.17 -2.86 17.86
C GLY A 190 -4.69 -1.99 16.68
N GLY A 191 -4.99 -2.40 15.43
CA GLY A 191 -4.81 -1.57 14.24
C GLY A 191 -3.37 -1.50 13.67
N THR A 192 -2.43 -2.27 14.24
CA THR A 192 -1.07 -2.35 13.69
C THR A 192 -1.07 -3.08 12.34
N VAL A 193 -0.56 -2.45 11.30
CA VAL A 193 -0.33 -3.11 10.01
C VAL A 193 1.02 -3.80 10.03
N ARG A 194 1.02 -5.12 9.86
CA ARG A 194 2.22 -5.95 9.73
C ARG A 194 2.44 -6.29 8.27
N ILE A 195 3.64 -5.99 7.78
CA ILE A 195 4.13 -6.37 6.46
C ILE A 195 5.29 -7.34 6.69
N GLY A 196 5.09 -8.59 6.29
CA GLY A 196 6.15 -9.62 6.27
C GLY A 196 6.68 -9.76 4.87
N ALA A 197 7.99 -9.92 4.72
CA ALA A 197 8.64 -10.16 3.44
C ALA A 197 9.73 -11.21 3.60
N SER A 198 9.93 -12.04 2.57
CA SER A 198 11.02 -13.00 2.53
C SER A 198 11.49 -13.19 1.09
N GLY A 199 12.79 -13.47 0.94
CA GLY A 199 13.38 -13.65 -0.37
C GLY A 199 14.85 -14.04 -0.28
N SER A 200 15.53 -13.97 -1.40
CA SER A 200 16.97 -14.13 -1.50
C SER A 200 17.64 -12.84 -1.93
N LEU A 201 18.95 -12.75 -1.72
CA LEU A 201 19.75 -11.58 -2.01
C LEU A 201 21.14 -12.02 -2.50
N GLU A 202 21.50 -11.60 -3.71
CA GLU A 202 22.78 -11.86 -4.32
C GLU A 202 23.76 -10.71 -4.04
N ALA A 203 24.99 -11.02 -3.60
CA ALA A 203 26.04 -10.04 -3.34
C ALA A 203 26.33 -9.14 -4.55
N ASN A 204 26.34 -9.71 -5.77
CA ASN A 204 26.56 -8.96 -7.00
C ASN A 204 25.43 -7.94 -7.28
N ALA A 205 24.20 -8.25 -6.94
CA ALA A 205 23.08 -7.34 -7.11
C ALA A 205 23.18 -6.14 -6.17
N LEU A 206 23.55 -6.37 -4.91
CA LEU A 206 23.84 -5.30 -3.95
C LEU A 206 24.98 -4.40 -4.44
N ARG A 207 26.08 -5.00 -4.92
CA ARG A 207 27.23 -4.25 -5.44
C ARG A 207 26.86 -3.37 -6.61
N ARG A 208 26.09 -3.89 -7.57
CA ARG A 208 25.63 -3.11 -8.74
C ARG A 208 24.76 -1.92 -8.34
N PHE A 209 23.92 -2.09 -7.32
CA PHE A 209 22.99 -1.04 -6.91
C PHE A 209 23.65 0.03 -6.05
N TYR A 210 24.39 -0.37 -5.01
CA TYR A 210 24.96 0.57 -4.03
C TYR A 210 26.37 1.07 -4.38
N GLY A 211 27.13 0.36 -5.22
CA GLY A 211 28.48 0.78 -5.63
C GLY A 211 29.52 0.87 -4.50
N LEU A 212 29.23 0.25 -3.34
CA LEU A 212 30.12 0.32 -2.18
C LEU A 212 31.30 -0.66 -2.34
N ARG A 213 32.54 -0.19 -2.15
CA ARG A 213 33.77 -1.01 -2.26
C ARG A 213 33.76 -2.22 -1.33
N ALA A 214 33.22 -2.09 -0.13
CA ALA A 214 33.12 -3.19 0.81
C ALA A 214 32.34 -4.39 0.26
N LEU A 215 31.38 -4.17 -0.63
CA LEU A 215 30.58 -5.21 -1.28
C LEU A 215 31.37 -6.00 -2.34
N GLU A 216 32.54 -5.52 -2.79
CA GLU A 216 33.43 -6.27 -3.68
C GLU A 216 34.02 -7.52 -3.02
N HIS A 217 34.10 -7.52 -1.69
CA HIS A 217 34.55 -8.64 -0.88
C HIS A 217 33.47 -9.68 -0.58
N LEU A 218 32.26 -9.46 -1.01
CA LEU A 218 31.13 -10.37 -0.83
C LEU A 218 30.83 -11.15 -2.12
N ALA A 219 30.58 -12.45 -1.99
CA ALA A 219 30.16 -13.30 -3.10
C ALA A 219 29.13 -14.34 -2.65
N GLY A 220 28.25 -14.74 -3.57
CA GLY A 220 27.19 -15.72 -3.32
C GLY A 220 25.83 -15.09 -3.09
N GLU A 221 24.92 -15.89 -2.56
CA GLU A 221 23.51 -15.55 -2.34
C GLU A 221 23.10 -16.00 -0.94
N THR A 222 22.20 -15.26 -0.30
CA THR A 222 21.66 -15.59 1.02
C THR A 222 20.18 -15.34 1.07
N SER A 223 19.46 -16.10 1.92
CA SER A 223 18.05 -15.85 2.23
C SER A 223 17.91 -14.80 3.32
N TRP A 224 16.84 -14.06 3.27
CA TRP A 224 16.48 -13.07 4.28
C TRP A 224 14.99 -13.08 4.56
N GLN A 225 14.62 -12.61 5.72
CA GLN A 225 13.24 -12.30 6.09
C GLN A 225 13.18 -10.93 6.76
N GLY A 226 12.09 -10.22 6.51
CA GLY A 226 11.86 -8.90 7.08
C GLY A 226 10.44 -8.76 7.60
N THR A 227 10.27 -7.96 8.63
CA THR A 227 8.97 -7.58 9.17
C THR A 227 8.95 -6.08 9.43
N LEU A 228 7.93 -5.40 8.90
CA LEU A 228 7.64 -4.01 9.18
C LEU A 228 6.29 -3.94 9.89
N ASN A 229 6.28 -3.44 11.13
CA ASN A 229 5.08 -3.16 11.89
C ASN A 229 4.83 -1.66 11.88
N VAL A 230 3.72 -1.24 11.28
CA VAL A 230 3.32 0.17 11.22
C VAL A 230 2.19 0.40 12.21
N LYS A 231 2.45 1.17 13.26
CA LYS A 231 1.46 1.66 14.20
C LYS A 231 1.76 3.13 14.49
N LYS A 232 0.95 3.99 13.90
CA LYS A 232 1.14 5.44 14.05
C LYS A 232 1.34 5.89 15.50
N PRO A 233 2.28 6.83 15.75
CA PRO A 233 3.11 7.55 14.78
C PRO A 233 4.44 6.85 14.44
N ALA A 234 4.66 5.61 14.85
CA ALA A 234 5.93 4.89 14.70
C ALA A 234 5.81 3.70 13.74
N ALA A 235 6.94 3.31 13.15
CA ALA A 235 7.11 2.05 12.46
C ALA A 235 8.35 1.30 13.00
N GLU A 236 8.25 -0.03 13.08
CA GLU A 236 9.33 -0.90 13.53
C GLU A 236 9.70 -1.87 12.40
N LEU A 237 10.93 -1.78 11.95
CA LEU A 237 11.51 -2.66 10.93
C LEU A 237 12.44 -3.67 11.61
N ARG A 238 12.34 -4.94 11.19
CA ARG A 238 13.32 -5.97 11.51
C ARG A 238 13.64 -6.76 10.25
N ILE A 239 14.93 -6.92 9.96
CA ILE A 239 15.43 -7.76 8.87
C ILE A 239 16.41 -8.75 9.47
N GLU A 240 16.29 -10.01 9.10
CA GLU A 240 17.11 -11.10 9.63
C GLU A 240 17.62 -11.99 8.48
N SER A 241 18.86 -12.46 8.62
CA SER A 241 19.50 -13.45 7.75
C SER A 241 20.54 -14.22 8.54
N ASP A 242 20.75 -15.47 8.23
CA ASP A 242 21.91 -16.22 8.76
C ASP A 242 23.16 -16.11 7.88
N LEU A 243 23.07 -15.36 6.79
CA LEU A 243 24.08 -15.12 5.76
C LEU A 243 24.72 -16.39 5.20
N ARG A 244 24.08 -17.57 5.33
CA ARG A 244 24.52 -18.79 4.65
C ARG A 244 24.40 -18.61 3.15
N GLY A 245 25.37 -19.17 2.41
CA GLY A 245 25.48 -19.00 0.97
C GLY A 245 26.28 -17.75 0.56
N LEU A 246 26.43 -16.77 1.46
CA LEU A 246 27.25 -15.59 1.25
C LEU A 246 28.65 -15.81 1.84
N SER A 247 29.71 -15.62 1.06
CA SER A 247 31.10 -15.59 1.52
C SER A 247 31.61 -14.15 1.63
N SER A 248 32.54 -13.92 2.54
CA SER A 248 33.18 -12.62 2.74
C SER A 248 34.71 -12.79 2.86
N SER A 249 35.47 -12.00 2.10
CA SER A 249 36.90 -11.89 2.18
C SER A 249 37.36 -10.63 2.94
N LEU A 250 36.46 -9.96 3.64
CA LEU A 250 36.79 -8.86 4.54
C LEU A 250 37.72 -9.34 5.69
N PRO A 251 38.52 -8.46 6.31
CA PRO A 251 39.29 -8.81 7.50
C PRO A 251 38.40 -9.34 8.65
N GLU A 252 39.00 -10.10 9.57
CA GLU A 252 38.36 -10.47 10.81
C GLU A 252 37.78 -9.24 11.56
N PRO A 253 36.59 -9.33 12.16
CA PRO A 253 35.75 -10.50 12.35
C PRO A 253 34.72 -10.75 11.21
N PHE A 254 34.85 -10.07 10.07
CA PHE A 254 33.88 -10.11 8.96
C PHE A 254 34.21 -11.17 7.90
N ASN A 255 35.34 -11.88 8.05
CA ASN A 255 35.68 -12.98 7.16
C ASN A 255 34.80 -14.20 7.41
N LYS A 256 34.26 -14.80 6.34
CA LYS A 256 33.47 -16.03 6.45
C LYS A 256 33.42 -16.82 5.16
N SER A 257 33.39 -18.14 5.27
CA SER A 257 33.07 -19.02 4.14
C SER A 257 31.55 -19.00 3.85
N GLY A 258 31.15 -19.35 2.63
CA GLY A 258 29.74 -19.43 2.26
C GLY A 258 28.94 -20.47 3.07
N LEU A 259 29.60 -21.53 3.59
CA LEU A 259 28.95 -22.56 4.40
C LEU A 259 28.72 -22.13 5.86
N ALA A 260 29.53 -21.20 6.36
CA ALA A 260 29.40 -20.72 7.73
C ALA A 260 28.18 -19.81 7.89
N ALA A 261 27.44 -19.97 8.98
CA ALA A 261 26.42 -19.04 9.38
C ALA A 261 27.05 -17.84 10.11
N LEU A 262 26.56 -16.65 9.81
CA LEU A 262 26.87 -15.42 10.54
C LEU A 262 25.55 -14.63 10.68
N PRO A 263 24.83 -14.79 11.80
CA PRO A 263 23.54 -14.15 11.97
C PRO A 263 23.63 -12.63 11.84
N LEU A 264 22.82 -12.06 10.94
CA LEU A 264 22.61 -10.63 10.77
C LEU A 264 21.20 -10.27 11.23
N SER A 265 21.09 -9.27 12.09
CA SER A 265 19.84 -8.64 12.43
C SER A 265 19.95 -7.13 12.26
N VAL A 266 19.02 -6.54 11.52
CA VAL A 266 18.86 -5.09 11.39
C VAL A 266 17.51 -4.76 12.01
N ALA A 267 17.52 -3.97 13.09
CA ALA A 267 16.33 -3.45 13.73
C ALA A 267 16.29 -1.93 13.55
N GLY A 268 15.13 -1.40 13.17
CA GLY A 268 14.91 0.03 13.00
C GLY A 268 13.63 0.46 13.67
N ARG A 269 13.65 1.58 14.37
CA ARG A 269 12.48 2.29 14.87
C ARG A 269 12.44 3.65 14.20
N ILE A 270 11.40 3.87 13.42
CA ILE A 270 11.19 5.05 12.60
C ILE A 270 10.09 5.87 13.27
N GLU A 271 10.42 7.09 13.69
CA GLU A 271 9.50 8.05 14.34
C GLU A 271 9.55 9.40 13.59
N PRO A 272 8.53 10.28 13.70
CA PRO A 272 8.47 11.52 12.94
C PRO A 272 9.66 12.48 13.11
N GLN A 273 10.40 12.36 14.23
CA GLN A 273 11.51 13.26 14.55
C GLN A 273 12.86 12.54 14.72
N ARG A 274 12.85 11.22 14.81
CA ARG A 274 14.06 10.45 15.12
C ARG A 274 13.95 9.03 14.61
N ASP A 275 14.98 8.56 13.93
CA ASP A 275 15.15 7.17 13.57
C ASP A 275 16.26 6.55 14.42
N GLU A 276 15.99 5.36 14.94
CA GLU A 276 16.95 4.56 15.71
C GLU A 276 17.20 3.26 14.94
N TRP A 277 18.47 2.93 14.73
CA TRP A 277 18.88 1.73 14.01
C TRP A 277 19.89 0.95 14.82
N THR A 278 19.71 -0.36 14.90
CA THR A 278 20.65 -1.30 15.49
C THR A 278 20.96 -2.38 14.46
N VAL A 279 22.24 -2.54 14.15
CA VAL A 279 22.74 -3.61 13.28
C VAL A 279 23.58 -4.55 14.12
N THR A 280 23.21 -5.82 14.18
CA THR A 280 23.93 -6.87 14.91
C THR A 280 24.44 -7.92 13.94
N LEU A 281 25.73 -8.23 13.99
CA LEU A 281 26.38 -9.23 13.16
C LEU A 281 27.10 -10.26 14.03
N GLY A 282 26.55 -11.47 14.11
CA GLY A 282 27.08 -12.52 15.00
C GLY A 282 27.07 -12.11 16.46
N THR A 283 28.12 -12.53 17.17
CA THR A 283 28.39 -12.11 18.56
C THR A 283 29.44 -10.99 18.63
N ALA A 284 30.00 -10.58 17.50
CA ALA A 284 31.22 -9.79 17.44
C ALA A 284 31.01 -8.29 17.20
N ALA A 285 29.87 -7.86 16.67
CA ALA A 285 29.63 -6.46 16.37
C ALA A 285 28.17 -6.06 16.56
N ALA A 286 27.92 -5.04 17.38
CA ALA A 286 26.67 -4.29 17.41
C ALA A 286 27.00 -2.83 17.06
N ILE A 287 26.28 -2.25 16.10
CA ILE A 287 26.41 -0.84 15.72
C ILE A 287 25.05 -0.19 15.97
N ASP A 288 25.01 0.76 16.90
CA ASP A 288 23.85 1.60 17.14
C ASP A 288 24.02 2.91 16.39
N GLY A 289 23.02 3.30 15.63
CA GLY A 289 23.01 4.54 14.87
C GLY A 289 21.75 5.33 15.13
N HIS A 290 21.87 6.63 15.29
CA HIS A 290 20.75 7.56 15.40
C HIS A 290 20.74 8.47 14.18
N GLY A 291 19.59 8.58 13.51
CA GLY A 291 19.35 9.54 12.44
C GLY A 291 18.28 10.53 12.86
N THR A 292 18.52 11.81 12.67
CA THR A 292 17.46 12.84 12.72
C THR A 292 16.97 13.09 11.29
N GLN A 293 15.67 12.94 11.05
CA GLN A 293 15.08 13.37 9.79
C GLN A 293 15.22 14.89 9.64
N CYS A 294 16.01 15.31 8.68
CA CYS A 294 16.08 16.71 8.30
C CYS A 294 14.99 16.98 7.26
N SER A 295 13.94 17.71 7.67
CA SER A 295 12.99 18.31 6.73
C SER A 295 13.70 19.34 5.88
N SER A 296 14.14 18.96 4.72
CA SER A 296 14.72 19.72 3.60
C SER A 296 16.08 19.20 3.16
N GLY A 297 16.11 18.29 2.21
CA GLY A 297 17.16 18.17 1.17
C GLY A 297 18.65 18.15 1.53
N ARG A 298 19.05 18.04 2.79
CA ARG A 298 20.45 18.02 3.23
C ARG A 298 20.82 16.66 3.82
N ARG A 299 22.01 16.17 3.45
CA ARG A 299 22.60 14.96 4.02
C ARG A 299 22.70 15.10 5.54
N CYS A 300 21.99 14.25 6.27
CA CYS A 300 22.20 14.08 7.69
C CYS A 300 23.34 13.08 7.90
N THR A 301 24.28 13.43 8.77
CA THR A 301 25.41 12.57 9.16
C THR A 301 24.89 11.52 10.13
N VAL A 302 25.12 10.25 9.83
CA VAL A 302 24.94 9.16 10.80
C VAL A 302 26.10 9.24 11.78
N GLN A 303 25.84 9.52 13.03
CA GLN A 303 26.81 9.48 14.09
C GLN A 303 26.74 8.08 14.72
N GLY A 304 27.67 7.20 14.35
CA GLY A 304 27.82 5.89 14.98
C GLY A 304 28.59 6.03 16.29
N ASP A 305 28.02 5.56 17.38
CA ASP A 305 28.79 5.37 18.63
C ASP A 305 29.69 4.15 18.48
N PRO A 306 30.96 4.22 18.94
CA PRO A 306 31.87 3.08 18.93
C PRO A 306 31.34 1.97 19.84
N PRO A 307 31.66 0.68 19.55
CA PRO A 307 31.21 -0.43 20.39
C PRO A 307 31.70 -0.24 21.82
N ARG A 308 30.80 -0.40 22.77
CA ARG A 308 31.15 -0.39 24.19
C ARG A 308 31.96 -1.64 24.53
N PRO A 309 32.98 -1.52 25.40
CA PRO A 309 33.88 -2.61 25.76
C PRO A 309 33.17 -3.78 26.46
#